data_b401b5be8de0c5886761a0a8ea804693
#
_entry.id   b401b5be8de0c5886761a0a8ea804693
#
_cell.length_a   1.000
_cell.length_b   1.000
_cell.length_c   1.000
_cell.angle_alpha   90.00
_cell.angle_beta   90.00
_cell.angle_gamma   90.00
#
_symmetry.space_group_name_H-M   'P 1'
#
loop_
_entity.id
_entity.type
_entity.pdbx_description
1 polymer ?
#
loop_
_entity_poly.entity_id
_entity_poly.type
_entity_poly.pdbx_seq_one_letter_code
_entity_poly.pdbx_strand_id
1 'polypeptide(L)'
;MAVSQRSLISSCALLILCLFVSVKASTGNHEQLSRLMKTEQLQNFNSSSMADRSDDSWSEHAVRNPEEVASMVDMTIRNSTERRNLGFFSCGTGNPIDDCWRCDRNWYLHRKRLANCGIGFGRNAVGGRDGKYYVVSDPSDHDAVNPRPGTLRHAVIQDEPLWIVFKRDMVITLKQELIMNSFKTIDARGTNVHIANGACITIQFVTNIIIHGLHIHDCKPTGNAMVRSSPSHYGWRTIADGDAVSIFGSSHIWIDHNSLSNCADGLIDAIMGSTAITISNNFFTHHNEVMLLGHSDSYTRDKQMQVTIAYNHFGEGLIQRMPRCRHGYFHVATKRVDTADSVWKHWNWRSEGDLMLNGAYFTSSGAGAAASYARASSLGAKSSSMVATLTSSSGALSCLRGRQC
;
A
#
# COMPACT_ATOMS: atom_id res chain seq x y z
N MET A 1 -23.54 72.15 -11.88
CA MET A 1 -22.70 71.20 -11.16
C MET A 1 -23.02 69.84 -11.67
N ALA A 2 -22.19 69.35 -12.60
CA ALA A 2 -22.30 68.01 -13.18
C ALA A 2 -21.12 67.18 -12.65
N VAL A 3 -21.38 66.15 -11.87
CA VAL A 3 -20.40 65.18 -11.42
C VAL A 3 -20.84 63.80 -11.91
N SER A 4 -20.18 63.42 -12.90
CA SER A 4 -19.67 62.12 -13.36
C SER A 4 -20.35 60.81 -12.90
N GLN A 5 -21.20 60.23 -13.74
CA GLN A 5 -21.78 58.88 -13.71
C GLN A 5 -20.92 57.83 -14.44
N ARG A 6 -19.60 57.97 -14.47
CA ARG A 6 -18.72 57.03 -15.24
C ARG A 6 -17.91 56.01 -14.43
N SER A 7 -18.10 55.96 -13.08
CA SER A 7 -17.27 55.07 -12.25
C SER A 7 -17.98 53.83 -11.72
N LEU A 8 -19.27 53.61 -11.97
CA LEU A 8 -20.00 52.45 -11.41
C LEU A 8 -20.22 51.28 -12.40
N ILE A 9 -19.96 51.47 -13.70
CA ILE A 9 -20.16 50.42 -14.71
C ILE A 9 -18.94 49.57 -14.88
N SER A 10 -17.74 50.02 -14.50
CA SER A 10 -16.49 49.24 -14.66
C SER A 10 -16.30 48.19 -13.58
N SER A 11 -16.87 48.34 -12.39
CA SER A 11 -16.72 47.37 -11.28
C SER A 11 -17.68 46.16 -11.37
N CYS A 12 -18.84 46.30 -11.99
CA CYS A 12 -19.76 45.19 -12.18
C CYS A 12 -19.34 44.24 -13.34
N ALA A 13 -18.66 44.77 -14.36
CA ALA A 13 -18.19 43.93 -15.48
C ALA A 13 -17.04 43.03 -15.06
N LEU A 14 -16.16 43.44 -14.13
CA LEU A 14 -15.08 42.57 -13.60
C LEU A 14 -15.59 41.47 -12.67
N LEU A 15 -16.63 41.75 -11.87
CA LEU A 15 -17.24 40.76 -10.96
C LEU A 15 -18.03 39.67 -11.71
N ILE A 16 -18.64 39.99 -12.86
CA ILE A 16 -19.36 39.02 -13.70
C ILE A 16 -18.36 38.17 -14.48
N LEU A 17 -17.20 38.69 -14.87
CA LEU A 17 -16.13 37.88 -15.53
C LEU A 17 -15.48 36.88 -14.56
N CYS A 18 -15.33 37.24 -13.28
CA CYS A 18 -14.82 36.29 -12.26
C CYS A 18 -15.82 35.17 -11.91
N LEU A 19 -17.14 35.41 -12.04
CA LEU A 19 -18.16 34.40 -11.78
C LEU A 19 -18.34 33.41 -12.96
N PHE A 20 -18.07 33.82 -14.21
CA PHE A 20 -18.14 32.90 -15.36
C PHE A 20 -16.89 32.04 -15.59
N VAL A 21 -15.74 32.38 -14.97
CA VAL A 21 -14.55 31.54 -14.96
C VAL A 21 -14.66 30.43 -13.88
N SER A 22 -15.46 30.63 -12.83
CA SER A 22 -15.65 29.66 -11.74
C SER A 22 -16.66 28.53 -12.03
N VAL A 23 -17.45 28.60 -13.11
CA VAL A 23 -18.51 27.61 -13.39
C VAL A 23 -18.17 26.65 -14.54
N LYS A 24 -17.06 26.82 -15.26
CA LYS A 24 -16.61 25.88 -16.30
C LYS A 24 -15.46 24.97 -15.92
N ALA A 25 -15.10 24.87 -14.64
CA ALA A 25 -14.01 24.04 -14.15
C ALA A 25 -14.48 22.83 -13.31
N SER A 26 -15.64 22.27 -13.58
CA SER A 26 -16.22 21.26 -12.70
C SER A 26 -16.52 19.88 -13.32
N THR A 27 -15.88 19.44 -14.39
CA THR A 27 -16.06 18.04 -14.82
C THR A 27 -14.90 17.42 -15.61
N GLY A 28 -13.69 17.99 -15.57
CA GLY A 28 -12.61 17.49 -16.44
C GLY A 28 -11.24 17.26 -15.80
N ASN A 29 -11.01 17.51 -14.53
CA ASN A 29 -9.64 17.73 -14.04
C ASN A 29 -9.20 17.05 -12.76
N HIS A 30 -9.92 16.06 -12.25
CA HIS A 30 -9.43 15.36 -11.04
C HIS A 30 -8.11 14.60 -11.34
N GLU A 31 -8.01 13.95 -12.48
CA GLU A 31 -6.80 13.22 -12.87
C GLU A 31 -5.64 14.16 -13.25
N GLN A 32 -5.94 15.27 -13.91
CA GLN A 32 -4.93 16.26 -14.29
C GLN A 32 -4.43 17.07 -13.09
N LEU A 33 -5.31 17.37 -12.13
CA LEU A 33 -4.95 18.02 -10.88
C LEU A 33 -4.12 17.08 -9.98
N SER A 34 -4.50 15.81 -9.88
CA SER A 34 -3.73 14.77 -9.18
C SER A 34 -2.34 14.58 -9.79
N ARG A 35 -2.23 14.59 -11.13
CA ARG A 35 -0.93 14.54 -11.84
C ARG A 35 -0.08 15.77 -11.57
N LEU A 36 -0.67 16.97 -11.61
CA LEU A 36 0.04 18.22 -11.32
C LEU A 36 0.52 18.27 -9.86
N MET A 37 -0.31 17.87 -8.92
CA MET A 37 0.05 17.82 -7.50
C MET A 37 1.15 16.79 -7.20
N LYS A 38 1.10 15.59 -7.83
CA LYS A 38 2.20 14.60 -7.75
C LYS A 38 3.49 15.15 -8.35
N THR A 39 3.40 15.94 -9.42
CA THR A 39 4.57 16.57 -10.06
C THR A 39 5.13 17.70 -9.20
N GLU A 40 4.29 18.51 -8.57
CA GLU A 40 4.73 19.59 -7.66
C GLU A 40 5.32 19.04 -6.36
N GLN A 41 4.75 17.97 -5.80
CA GLN A 41 5.35 17.27 -4.66
C GLN A 41 6.75 16.74 -5.00
N LEU A 42 6.93 16.22 -6.22
CA LEU A 42 8.23 15.76 -6.73
C LEU A 42 9.21 16.91 -6.95
N GLN A 43 8.75 18.06 -7.47
CA GLN A 43 9.60 19.23 -7.72
C GLN A 43 10.03 19.95 -6.44
N ASN A 44 9.11 20.12 -5.49
CA ASN A 44 9.43 20.74 -4.19
C ASN A 44 10.32 19.86 -3.32
N PHE A 45 10.28 18.53 -3.49
CA PHE A 45 11.18 17.60 -2.82
C PHE A 45 12.59 17.63 -3.43
N ASN A 46 12.71 17.80 -4.75
CA ASN A 46 14.00 17.91 -5.43
C ASN A 46 14.77 19.20 -5.12
N SER A 47 14.11 20.26 -4.62
CA SER A 47 14.76 21.54 -4.29
C SER A 47 15.37 21.61 -2.91
N SER A 48 15.07 20.66 -2.02
CA SER A 48 15.64 20.61 -0.68
C SER A 48 16.55 19.38 -0.48
N SER A 49 17.85 19.54 -0.71
CA SER A 49 18.95 18.75 -0.16
C SER A 49 19.14 17.27 -0.56
N MET A 50 18.61 16.78 -1.68
CA MET A 50 18.90 15.42 -2.18
C MET A 50 19.76 15.36 -3.45
N ALA A 51 20.50 16.41 -3.78
CA ALA A 51 21.30 16.46 -5.01
C ALA A 51 22.52 15.51 -5.02
N ASP A 52 22.80 14.77 -3.93
CA ASP A 52 24.06 14.02 -3.84
C ASP A 52 23.95 12.64 -3.14
N ARG A 53 22.83 11.91 -3.31
CA ARG A 53 22.84 10.47 -3.09
C ARG A 53 22.98 9.79 -4.44
N SER A 54 24.14 9.20 -4.67
CA SER A 54 24.47 8.44 -5.88
C SER A 54 23.34 7.47 -6.28
N ASP A 55 23.12 7.33 -7.57
CA ASP A 55 22.10 6.45 -8.20
C ASP A 55 22.20 4.98 -7.73
N ASP A 56 23.32 4.59 -7.14
CA ASP A 56 23.62 3.24 -6.66
C ASP A 56 22.97 2.86 -5.31
N SER A 57 22.61 3.82 -4.45
CA SER A 57 22.04 3.50 -3.12
C SER A 57 20.67 2.82 -3.16
N TRP A 58 19.95 2.98 -4.26
CA TRP A 58 18.62 2.36 -4.48
C TRP A 58 18.71 0.91 -4.95
N SER A 59 19.83 0.54 -5.57
CA SER A 59 20.09 -0.83 -6.05
C SER A 59 20.40 -1.82 -4.91
N GLU A 60 20.82 -1.35 -3.74
CA GLU A 60 21.19 -2.21 -2.61
C GLU A 60 20.02 -3.03 -2.06
N HIS A 61 18.78 -2.55 -2.20
CA HIS A 61 17.59 -3.20 -1.69
C HIS A 61 16.88 -4.08 -2.70
N ALA A 62 17.20 -3.96 -3.98
CA ALA A 62 16.67 -4.79 -5.05
C ALA A 62 17.52 -6.07 -5.20
N VAL A 63 16.89 -7.23 -5.25
CA VAL A 63 17.62 -8.48 -5.49
C VAL A 63 18.05 -8.57 -6.94
N ARG A 64 19.25 -9.11 -7.18
CA ARG A 64 19.82 -9.22 -8.54
C ARG A 64 19.10 -10.26 -9.42
N ASN A 65 18.55 -11.29 -8.82
CA ASN A 65 17.82 -12.36 -9.50
C ASN A 65 16.40 -12.46 -8.94
N PRO A 66 15.46 -11.65 -9.45
CA PRO A 66 14.09 -11.64 -8.96
C PRO A 66 13.32 -12.93 -9.25
N GLU A 67 13.69 -13.69 -10.27
CA GLU A 67 13.09 -14.99 -10.59
C GLU A 67 13.32 -16.02 -9.49
N GLU A 68 14.47 -15.98 -8.81
CA GLU A 68 14.73 -16.87 -7.67
C GLU A 68 13.78 -16.60 -6.51
N VAL A 69 13.48 -15.33 -6.25
CA VAL A 69 12.53 -14.97 -5.19
C VAL A 69 11.13 -15.40 -5.56
N ALA A 70 10.69 -15.21 -6.80
CA ALA A 70 9.41 -15.68 -7.29
C ALA A 70 9.30 -17.21 -7.17
N SER A 71 10.31 -17.96 -7.64
CA SER A 71 10.35 -19.42 -7.51
C SER A 71 10.33 -19.90 -6.06
N MET A 72 10.98 -19.19 -5.16
CA MET A 72 10.95 -19.51 -3.72
C MET A 72 9.55 -19.31 -3.13
N VAL A 73 8.85 -18.24 -3.53
CA VAL A 73 7.45 -18.01 -3.14
C VAL A 73 6.56 -19.15 -3.61
N ASP A 74 6.66 -19.52 -4.88
CA ASP A 74 5.85 -20.59 -5.46
C ASP A 74 6.10 -21.93 -4.77
N MET A 75 7.36 -22.28 -4.48
CA MET A 75 7.69 -23.48 -3.70
C MET A 75 7.10 -23.43 -2.28
N THR A 76 7.15 -22.28 -1.63
CA THR A 76 6.63 -22.09 -0.27
C THR A 76 5.11 -22.27 -0.26
N ILE A 77 4.42 -21.71 -1.24
CA ILE A 77 2.97 -21.88 -1.45
C ILE A 77 2.62 -23.36 -1.68
N ARG A 78 3.37 -24.04 -2.53
CA ARG A 78 3.17 -25.47 -2.82
C ARG A 78 3.33 -26.32 -1.56
N ASN A 79 4.43 -26.15 -0.83
CA ASN A 79 4.71 -26.89 0.40
C ASN A 79 3.63 -26.68 1.48
N SER A 80 3.09 -25.47 1.59
CA SER A 80 1.97 -25.18 2.49
C SER A 80 0.70 -25.93 2.07
N THR A 81 0.44 -26.03 0.77
CA THR A 81 -0.71 -26.77 0.24
C THR A 81 -0.60 -28.26 0.46
N GLU A 82 0.57 -28.84 0.20
CA GLU A 82 0.82 -30.25 0.41
C GLU A 82 0.64 -30.63 1.89
N ARG A 83 1.16 -29.80 2.81
CA ARG A 83 0.93 -29.98 4.25
C ARG A 83 -0.54 -29.95 4.64
N ARG A 84 -1.33 -29.06 4.04
CA ARG A 84 -2.79 -29.02 4.24
C ARG A 84 -3.47 -30.31 3.80
N ASN A 85 -3.06 -30.84 2.65
CA ASN A 85 -3.65 -32.07 2.09
C ASN A 85 -3.30 -33.33 2.91
N LEU A 86 -2.18 -33.33 3.63
CA LEU A 86 -1.77 -34.42 4.55
C LEU A 86 -2.48 -34.39 5.91
N GLY A 87 -3.24 -33.40 6.20
CA GLY A 87 -4.49 -33.31 6.98
C GLY A 87 -4.51 -33.65 8.47
N PHE A 88 -3.55 -34.27 9.10
CA PHE A 88 -3.79 -34.80 10.46
C PHE A 88 -3.21 -33.98 11.64
N PHE A 89 -2.27 -33.07 11.41
CA PHE A 89 -1.61 -32.31 12.47
C PHE A 89 -1.33 -30.83 12.19
N SER A 90 -1.79 -30.28 11.09
CA SER A 90 -1.55 -28.89 10.79
C SER A 90 -2.83 -28.07 10.79
N CYS A 91 -2.78 -26.92 11.39
CA CYS A 91 -3.73 -25.83 11.21
C CYS A 91 -3.78 -25.36 9.73
N GLY A 92 -3.18 -26.12 8.82
CA GLY A 92 -2.87 -25.80 7.43
C GLY A 92 -4.00 -25.12 6.67
N THR A 93 -3.90 -23.81 6.50
CA THR A 93 -4.81 -23.03 5.66
C THR A 93 -4.47 -23.19 4.18
N GLY A 94 -3.26 -23.65 3.86
CA GLY A 94 -2.68 -23.68 2.53
C GLY A 94 -2.10 -22.33 2.11
N ASN A 95 -2.09 -21.37 3.03
CA ASN A 95 -1.42 -20.08 2.92
C ASN A 95 -0.21 -20.07 3.86
N PRO A 96 1.03 -20.01 3.34
CA PRO A 96 2.23 -20.15 4.15
C PRO A 96 2.41 -19.02 5.17
N ILE A 97 1.87 -17.84 4.90
CA ILE A 97 1.88 -16.70 5.84
C ILE A 97 1.01 -17.06 7.04
N ASP A 98 -0.22 -17.48 6.78
CA ASP A 98 -1.19 -17.85 7.80
C ASP A 98 -0.72 -19.06 8.62
N ASP A 99 -0.22 -20.09 7.96
CA ASP A 99 0.30 -21.29 8.61
C ASP A 99 1.47 -20.99 9.56
N CYS A 100 2.21 -19.90 9.30
CA CYS A 100 3.35 -19.49 10.09
C CYS A 100 2.96 -18.92 11.45
N TRP A 101 1.89 -18.10 11.54
CA TRP A 101 1.56 -17.40 12.78
C TRP A 101 0.16 -17.69 13.33
N ARG A 102 -0.85 -17.95 12.48
CA ARG A 102 -2.25 -18.08 12.91
C ARG A 102 -2.53 -19.36 13.66
N CYS A 103 -1.73 -20.40 13.41
CA CYS A 103 -1.84 -21.69 14.08
C CYS A 103 -1.49 -21.66 15.56
N ASP A 104 -0.77 -20.65 16.01
CA ASP A 104 -0.41 -20.46 17.40
C ASP A 104 -1.57 -19.89 18.19
N ARG A 105 -2.16 -20.69 19.14
CA ARG A 105 -3.21 -20.21 20.05
C ARG A 105 -2.73 -19.09 20.97
N ASN A 106 -1.41 -19.02 21.19
CA ASN A 106 -0.75 -18.03 22.02
C ASN A 106 -0.12 -16.90 21.18
N TRP A 107 -0.60 -16.68 19.95
CA TRP A 107 -0.11 -15.63 19.05
C TRP A 107 0.01 -14.26 19.74
N TYR A 108 -0.87 -13.96 20.70
CA TYR A 108 -0.88 -12.70 21.44
C TYR A 108 0.33 -12.55 22.39
N LEU A 109 0.96 -13.64 22.82
CA LEU A 109 2.23 -13.66 23.54
C LEU A 109 3.44 -13.63 22.59
N HIS A 110 3.26 -14.18 21.39
CA HIS A 110 4.32 -14.33 20.38
C HIS A 110 4.11 -13.38 19.19
N ARG A 111 3.54 -12.19 19.38
CA ARG A 111 3.16 -11.26 18.30
C ARG A 111 4.28 -10.98 17.32
N LYS A 112 5.51 -10.82 17.80
CA LYS A 112 6.68 -10.49 16.98
C LYS A 112 7.11 -11.62 16.04
N ARG A 113 6.63 -12.86 16.26
CA ARG A 113 6.83 -13.97 15.33
C ARG A 113 6.27 -13.66 13.93
N LEU A 114 5.26 -12.84 13.84
CA LEU A 114 4.71 -12.37 12.56
C LEU A 114 5.81 -11.88 11.61
N ALA A 115 6.79 -11.11 12.08
CA ALA A 115 7.86 -10.58 11.23
C ALA A 115 8.70 -11.66 10.52
N ASN A 116 8.64 -12.91 10.95
CA ASN A 116 9.33 -14.04 10.33
C ASN A 116 8.46 -14.79 9.31
N CYS A 117 7.22 -14.35 9.10
CA CYS A 117 6.23 -15.04 8.27
C CYS A 117 6.09 -14.40 6.87
N GLY A 118 6.76 -13.31 6.60
CA GLY A 118 6.77 -12.64 5.30
C GLY A 118 7.33 -13.53 4.19
N ILE A 119 6.75 -13.44 3.01
CA ILE A 119 7.21 -14.10 1.78
C ILE A 119 7.54 -13.08 0.71
N GLY A 120 8.11 -13.49 -0.38
CA GLY A 120 8.38 -12.64 -1.53
C GLY A 120 9.44 -11.58 -1.30
N PHE A 121 9.35 -10.49 -2.03
CA PHE A 121 10.38 -9.45 -2.00
C PHE A 121 10.42 -8.73 -0.64
N GLY A 122 9.28 -8.56 0.03
CA GLY A 122 9.19 -7.95 1.36
C GLY A 122 9.47 -8.90 2.53
N ARG A 123 9.92 -10.15 2.30
CA ARG A 123 10.17 -11.14 3.36
C ARG A 123 11.16 -10.72 4.44
N ASN A 124 12.04 -9.78 4.10
CA ASN A 124 13.03 -9.25 5.03
C ASN A 124 12.55 -7.99 5.79
N ALA A 125 11.29 -7.60 5.66
CA ALA A 125 10.69 -6.55 6.44
C ALA A 125 10.57 -7.00 7.90
N VAL A 126 11.49 -6.56 8.74
CA VAL A 126 11.50 -6.93 10.17
C VAL A 126 10.60 -6.06 11.04
N GLY A 127 10.19 -4.90 10.51
CA GLY A 127 9.38 -3.95 11.26
C GLY A 127 10.00 -3.58 12.59
N GLY A 128 9.18 -3.52 13.63
CA GLY A 128 9.60 -3.27 15.02
C GLY A 128 9.96 -4.52 15.82
N ARG A 129 10.32 -5.65 15.16
CA ARG A 129 10.58 -6.95 15.82
C ARG A 129 11.56 -6.84 16.98
N ASP A 130 12.63 -6.12 16.79
CA ASP A 130 13.75 -6.05 17.75
C ASP A 130 13.58 -4.90 18.76
N GLY A 131 12.50 -4.10 18.63
CA GLY A 131 12.17 -2.98 19.51
C GLY A 131 11.24 -3.33 20.67
N LYS A 132 10.75 -2.31 21.36
CA LYS A 132 9.79 -2.43 22.44
C LYS A 132 8.35 -2.49 21.93
N TYR A 133 7.44 -2.99 22.76
CA TYR A 133 6.02 -2.78 22.54
C TYR A 133 5.63 -1.33 22.86
N TYR A 134 4.86 -0.74 21.96
CA TYR A 134 4.18 0.54 22.21
C TYR A 134 2.67 0.32 22.16
N VAL A 135 1.96 0.74 23.21
CA VAL A 135 0.51 0.57 23.29
C VAL A 135 -0.19 1.88 22.96
N VAL A 136 -0.88 1.93 21.83
CA VAL A 136 -1.77 3.04 21.49
C VAL A 136 -3.00 2.94 22.37
N SER A 137 -3.22 3.95 23.20
CA SER A 137 -4.34 4.03 24.15
C SER A 137 -5.29 5.19 23.85
N ASP A 138 -4.82 6.19 23.11
CA ASP A 138 -5.53 7.40 22.71
C ASP A 138 -5.72 7.42 21.18
N PRO A 139 -6.98 7.39 20.68
CA PRO A 139 -7.26 7.45 19.25
C PRO A 139 -7.13 8.85 18.65
N SER A 140 -6.84 9.86 19.45
CA SER A 140 -6.79 11.26 18.98
C SER A 140 -5.56 11.57 18.13
N ASP A 141 -5.69 12.55 17.24
CA ASP A 141 -4.62 13.14 16.44
C ASP A 141 -4.77 14.66 16.38
N HIS A 142 -4.71 15.32 17.55
CA HIS A 142 -5.00 16.75 17.67
C HIS A 142 -3.91 17.66 17.13
N ASP A 143 -2.63 17.22 17.21
CA ASP A 143 -1.48 18.01 16.79
C ASP A 143 -0.52 17.13 15.97
N ALA A 144 -0.37 17.47 14.69
CA ALA A 144 0.51 16.75 13.77
C ALA A 144 2.00 17.11 13.97
N VAL A 145 2.31 18.15 14.73
CA VAL A 145 3.68 18.59 15.04
C VAL A 145 4.12 18.12 16.41
N ASN A 146 3.24 18.18 17.41
CA ASN A 146 3.53 17.78 18.79
C ASN A 146 2.54 16.69 19.25
N PRO A 147 2.65 15.47 18.68
CA PRO A 147 1.73 14.40 19.04
C PRO A 147 1.92 13.95 20.47
N ARG A 148 0.79 13.66 21.15
CA ARG A 148 0.80 13.22 22.54
C ARG A 148 1.29 11.77 22.66
N PRO A 149 2.07 11.43 23.71
CA PRO A 149 2.32 10.04 24.06
C PRO A 149 1.01 9.24 24.20
N GLY A 150 1.02 8.01 23.73
CA GLY A 150 -0.17 7.15 23.71
C GLY A 150 -0.97 7.20 22.41
N THR A 151 -0.70 8.17 21.50
CA THR A 151 -1.31 8.23 20.17
C THR A 151 -0.52 7.44 19.13
N LEU A 152 -1.16 7.08 18.01
CA LEU A 152 -0.51 6.38 16.90
C LEU A 152 0.60 7.24 16.26
N ARG A 153 0.34 8.54 16.03
CA ARG A 153 1.33 9.46 15.47
C ARG A 153 2.58 9.54 16.35
N HIS A 154 2.43 9.63 17.65
CA HIS A 154 3.58 9.64 18.55
C HIS A 154 4.41 8.36 18.44
N ALA A 155 3.76 7.20 18.26
CA ALA A 155 4.45 5.92 18.14
C ALA A 155 5.28 5.83 16.84
N VAL A 156 4.68 6.20 15.70
CA VAL A 156 5.31 5.95 14.39
C VAL A 156 6.48 6.88 14.08
N ILE A 157 6.57 8.03 14.73
CA ILE A 157 7.65 9.00 14.52
C ILE A 157 8.93 8.72 15.35
N GLN A 158 8.88 7.81 16.34
CA GLN A 158 10.05 7.52 17.19
C GLN A 158 11.23 6.97 16.36
N ASP A 159 12.47 7.22 16.79
CA ASP A 159 13.65 6.72 16.10
C ASP A 159 13.88 5.24 16.38
N GLU A 160 13.61 4.79 17.61
CA GLU A 160 13.78 3.39 17.98
C GLU A 160 12.78 2.45 17.28
N PRO A 161 13.16 1.20 17.02
CA PRO A 161 12.24 0.17 16.55
C PRO A 161 11.07 -0.04 17.52
N LEU A 162 9.85 -0.07 17.01
CA LEU A 162 8.64 -0.26 17.83
C LEU A 162 7.67 -1.26 17.22
N TRP A 163 7.17 -2.16 18.10
CA TRP A 163 6.02 -3.00 17.82
C TRP A 163 4.76 -2.35 18.41
N ILE A 164 3.96 -1.70 17.55
CA ILE A 164 2.84 -0.87 17.93
C ILE A 164 1.58 -1.72 17.99
N VAL A 165 0.92 -1.77 19.15
CA VAL A 165 -0.32 -2.50 19.42
C VAL A 165 -1.36 -1.55 20.01
N PHE A 166 -2.62 -1.98 20.05
CA PHE A 166 -3.72 -1.14 20.49
C PHE A 166 -4.34 -1.69 21.79
N LYS A 167 -4.70 -0.78 22.69
CA LYS A 167 -5.28 -1.11 23.99
C LYS A 167 -6.71 -1.66 23.85
N ARG A 168 -7.46 -1.18 22.87
CA ARG A 168 -8.88 -1.47 22.61
C ARG A 168 -9.24 -1.15 21.17
N ASP A 169 -10.43 -1.51 20.75
CA ASP A 169 -11.04 -1.06 19.51
C ASP A 169 -11.08 0.46 19.46
N MET A 170 -10.76 1.03 18.29
CA MET A 170 -10.76 2.48 18.12
C MET A 170 -10.88 2.89 16.66
N VAL A 171 -11.40 4.09 16.45
CA VAL A 171 -11.36 4.82 15.18
C VAL A 171 -10.40 5.98 15.34
N ILE A 172 -9.38 6.03 14.49
CA ILE A 172 -8.36 7.09 14.47
C ILE A 172 -8.63 7.95 13.24
N THR A 173 -9.00 9.21 13.46
CA THR A 173 -9.15 10.19 12.39
C THR A 173 -7.92 11.10 12.39
N LEU A 174 -7.03 10.84 11.43
CA LEU A 174 -5.79 11.60 11.31
C LEU A 174 -6.05 12.98 10.71
N LYS A 175 -5.48 14.01 11.32
CA LYS A 175 -5.59 15.40 10.81
C LYS A 175 -4.71 15.66 9.60
N GLN A 176 -3.55 15.03 9.56
CA GLN A 176 -2.56 15.12 8.49
C GLN A 176 -1.98 13.75 8.21
N GLU A 177 -1.34 13.57 7.05
CA GLU A 177 -0.63 12.33 6.70
C GLU A 177 0.15 11.78 7.90
N LEU A 178 0.04 10.48 8.11
CA LEU A 178 0.81 9.77 9.13
C LEU A 178 2.16 9.36 8.54
N ILE A 179 3.15 10.23 8.64
CA ILE A 179 4.50 9.95 8.13
C ILE A 179 5.21 9.06 9.13
N MET A 180 5.61 7.87 8.67
CA MET A 180 6.24 6.87 9.52
C MET A 180 7.77 6.96 9.46
N ASN A 181 8.43 6.72 10.60
CA ASN A 181 9.87 6.44 10.64
C ASN A 181 10.14 4.94 10.45
N SER A 182 11.41 4.57 10.19
CA SER A 182 11.84 3.18 9.94
C SER A 182 11.62 2.25 11.14
N PHE A 183 11.62 0.94 10.88
CA PHE A 183 11.53 -0.12 11.87
C PHE A 183 10.26 -0.06 12.75
N LYS A 184 9.11 0.03 12.10
CA LYS A 184 7.81 0.05 12.76
C LYS A 184 6.93 -1.11 12.31
N THR A 185 6.30 -1.76 13.28
CA THR A 185 5.18 -2.66 13.02
C THR A 185 3.91 -2.06 13.63
N ILE A 186 2.87 -1.88 12.83
CA ILE A 186 1.51 -1.63 13.33
C ILE A 186 0.78 -2.96 13.31
N ASP A 187 0.40 -3.46 14.49
CA ASP A 187 -0.23 -4.77 14.70
C ASP A 187 -1.57 -4.61 15.42
N ALA A 188 -2.65 -4.61 14.65
CA ALA A 188 -4.00 -4.47 15.20
C ALA A 188 -4.66 -5.80 15.61
N ARG A 189 -3.96 -6.94 15.52
CA ARG A 189 -4.54 -8.24 15.92
C ARG A 189 -5.12 -8.20 17.33
N GLY A 190 -6.33 -8.71 17.48
CA GLY A 190 -7.07 -8.76 18.74
C GLY A 190 -7.78 -7.45 19.11
N THR A 191 -7.81 -6.49 18.21
CA THR A 191 -8.58 -5.25 18.30
C THR A 191 -9.13 -4.87 16.94
N ASN A 192 -10.26 -4.17 16.92
CA ASN A 192 -10.85 -3.61 15.70
C ASN A 192 -10.42 -2.15 15.59
N VAL A 193 -9.44 -1.88 14.73
CA VAL A 193 -8.82 -0.54 14.59
C VAL A 193 -9.06 0.00 13.20
N HIS A 194 -9.66 1.19 13.14
CA HIS A 194 -9.93 1.90 11.91
C HIS A 194 -9.05 3.16 11.84
N ILE A 195 -8.41 3.39 10.69
CA ILE A 195 -7.86 4.68 10.28
C ILE A 195 -8.83 5.21 9.22
N ALA A 196 -9.59 6.26 9.54
CA ALA A 196 -10.71 6.65 8.70
C ALA A 196 -11.09 8.13 8.82
N ASN A 197 -11.81 8.62 7.79
CA ASN A 197 -12.45 9.93 7.74
C ASN A 197 -11.48 11.12 7.76
N GLY A 198 -10.19 10.90 7.61
CA GLY A 198 -9.14 11.92 7.60
C GLY A 198 -8.00 11.55 6.70
N ALA A 199 -6.80 12.06 6.98
CA ALA A 199 -5.59 11.62 6.30
C ALA A 199 -5.28 10.14 6.60
N CYS A 200 -4.42 9.52 5.79
CA CYS A 200 -4.02 8.14 5.98
C CYS A 200 -2.49 7.99 6.03
N ILE A 201 -1.92 6.85 5.66
CA ILE A 201 -0.55 6.46 5.98
C ILE A 201 0.41 6.83 4.85
N THR A 202 1.54 7.46 5.19
CA THR A 202 2.64 7.76 4.27
C THR A 202 3.94 7.13 4.76
N ILE A 203 4.51 6.25 3.93
CA ILE A 203 5.77 5.54 4.13
C ILE A 203 6.78 6.15 3.17
N GLN A 204 7.59 7.11 3.66
CA GLN A 204 8.43 7.94 2.81
C GLN A 204 9.90 7.85 3.18
N PHE A 205 10.73 7.34 2.25
CA PHE A 205 12.19 7.18 2.38
C PHE A 205 12.63 6.47 3.67
N VAL A 206 11.89 5.48 4.04
CA VAL A 206 12.13 4.65 5.24
C VAL A 206 12.18 3.18 4.87
N THR A 207 12.59 2.36 5.82
CA THR A 207 12.73 0.92 5.61
C THR A 207 12.19 0.12 6.79
N ASN A 208 11.88 -1.15 6.54
CA ASN A 208 11.44 -2.08 7.57
C ASN A 208 10.11 -1.67 8.22
N ILE A 209 9.05 -1.68 7.42
CA ILE A 209 7.69 -1.38 7.87
C ILE A 209 6.80 -2.62 7.70
N ILE A 210 6.03 -2.95 8.73
CA ILE A 210 4.95 -3.94 8.68
C ILE A 210 3.65 -3.27 9.10
N ILE A 211 2.61 -3.37 8.28
CA ILE A 211 1.25 -2.92 8.60
C ILE A 211 0.31 -4.12 8.53
N HIS A 212 -0.31 -4.47 9.65
CA HIS A 212 -1.11 -5.68 9.77
C HIS A 212 -2.40 -5.49 10.58
N GLY A 213 -3.51 -5.92 10.00
CA GLY A 213 -4.78 -6.06 10.68
C GLY A 213 -5.60 -4.78 10.84
N LEU A 214 -5.32 -3.73 10.07
CA LEU A 214 -6.06 -2.47 10.10
C LEU A 214 -7.26 -2.46 9.13
N HIS A 215 -8.27 -1.68 9.48
CA HIS A 215 -9.27 -1.16 8.54
C HIS A 215 -8.86 0.26 8.14
N ILE A 216 -8.63 0.50 6.84
CA ILE A 216 -8.21 1.81 6.32
C ILE A 216 -9.23 2.22 5.27
N HIS A 217 -9.96 3.29 5.52
CA HIS A 217 -11.05 3.68 4.63
C HIS A 217 -11.43 5.16 4.77
N ASP A 218 -12.17 5.66 3.79
CA ASP A 218 -12.63 7.05 3.75
C ASP A 218 -11.48 8.05 3.92
N CYS A 219 -10.30 7.73 3.34
CA CYS A 219 -9.15 8.62 3.37
C CYS A 219 -9.42 9.88 2.56
N LYS A 220 -8.95 11.02 3.07
CA LYS A 220 -9.19 12.34 2.48
C LYS A 220 -7.87 13.06 2.23
N PRO A 221 -7.77 13.85 1.16
CA PRO A 221 -6.67 14.77 0.96
C PRO A 221 -6.52 15.71 2.16
N THR A 222 -5.30 15.86 2.64
CA THR A 222 -4.92 16.82 3.68
C THR A 222 -3.58 17.42 3.33
N GLY A 223 -3.20 18.51 3.97
CA GLY A 223 -1.93 19.17 3.69
C GLY A 223 -1.97 20.66 3.91
N ASN A 224 -1.02 21.37 3.28
CA ASN A 224 -0.69 22.76 3.54
C ASN A 224 -0.50 22.99 5.06
N ALA A 225 0.23 22.08 5.69
CA ALA A 225 0.44 22.07 7.13
C ALA A 225 1.84 21.56 7.49
N MET A 226 2.29 21.89 8.69
CA MET A 226 3.48 21.30 9.27
C MET A 226 3.16 19.91 9.82
N VAL A 227 3.99 18.91 9.49
CA VAL A 227 3.81 17.54 9.93
C VAL A 227 5.15 16.99 10.44
N ARG A 228 5.11 16.30 11.57
CA ARG A 228 6.29 15.65 12.16
C ARG A 228 6.51 14.28 11.56
N SER A 229 7.75 13.99 11.19
CA SER A 229 8.19 12.69 10.64
C SER A 229 9.18 11.95 11.54
N SER A 230 9.85 12.65 12.47
CA SER A 230 10.73 12.07 13.48
C SER A 230 10.74 12.94 14.75
N PRO A 231 11.33 12.50 15.88
CA PRO A 231 11.44 13.33 17.07
C PRO A 231 12.16 14.64 16.83
N SER A 232 13.13 14.67 15.92
CA SER A 232 13.95 15.84 15.60
C SER A 232 13.50 16.62 14.35
N HIS A 233 12.54 16.10 13.55
CA HIS A 233 12.15 16.73 12.29
C HIS A 233 10.65 16.87 12.13
N TYR A 234 10.22 18.05 11.73
CA TYR A 234 8.91 18.33 11.15
C TYR A 234 9.07 19.33 10.00
N GLY A 235 8.22 19.24 9.00
CA GLY A 235 8.32 20.05 7.80
C GLY A 235 6.96 20.38 7.21
N TRP A 236 6.97 21.33 6.27
CA TRP A 236 5.79 21.68 5.50
C TRP A 236 5.41 20.56 4.54
N ARG A 237 4.15 20.19 4.53
CA ARG A 237 3.56 19.24 3.59
C ARG A 237 2.55 19.94 2.72
N THR A 238 2.68 19.77 1.41
CA THR A 238 1.66 20.13 0.43
C THR A 238 0.45 19.19 0.55
N ILE A 239 -0.57 19.38 -0.24
CA ILE A 239 -1.77 18.53 -0.21
C ILE A 239 -1.39 17.13 -0.70
N ALA A 240 -1.71 16.12 0.12
CA ALA A 240 -1.69 14.72 -0.24
C ALA A 240 -2.95 14.34 -1.03
N ASP A 241 -2.84 13.36 -1.92
CA ASP A 241 -3.95 12.95 -2.80
C ASP A 241 -5.02 12.08 -2.10
N GLY A 242 -4.71 11.55 -0.93
CA GLY A 242 -5.67 10.81 -0.11
C GLY A 242 -5.66 9.30 -0.30
N ASP A 243 -4.50 8.73 -0.62
CA ASP A 243 -4.26 7.28 -0.59
C ASP A 243 -4.46 6.69 0.80
N ALA A 244 -4.86 5.42 0.88
CA ALA A 244 -4.87 4.69 2.15
C ALA A 244 -3.44 4.42 2.65
N VAL A 245 -2.56 3.96 1.77
CA VAL A 245 -1.13 3.76 2.05
C VAL A 245 -0.30 4.22 0.85
N SER A 246 0.43 5.31 1.02
CA SER A 246 1.39 5.82 0.03
C SER A 246 2.80 5.36 0.38
N ILE A 247 3.54 4.78 -0.58
CA ILE A 247 4.91 4.30 -0.42
C ILE A 247 5.82 5.05 -1.38
N PHE A 248 6.70 5.89 -0.83
CA PHE A 248 7.62 6.75 -1.57
C PHE A 248 9.06 6.37 -1.28
N GLY A 249 9.80 5.89 -2.28
CA GLY A 249 11.23 5.65 -2.17
C GLY A 249 11.63 4.79 -0.96
N SER A 250 10.80 3.85 -0.58
CA SER A 250 10.95 3.05 0.62
C SER A 250 11.22 1.58 0.29
N SER A 251 11.79 0.84 1.25
CA SER A 251 12.17 -0.56 1.04
C SER A 251 11.87 -1.46 2.23
N HIS A 252 11.80 -2.78 2.00
CA HIS A 252 11.47 -3.77 3.02
C HIS A 252 10.12 -3.46 3.69
N ILE A 253 9.08 -3.44 2.88
CA ILE A 253 7.72 -3.11 3.30
C ILE A 253 6.84 -4.36 3.19
N TRP A 254 6.05 -4.62 4.21
CA TRP A 254 5.07 -5.68 4.19
C TRP A 254 3.70 -5.17 4.69
N ILE A 255 2.71 -5.21 3.80
CA ILE A 255 1.33 -4.78 4.09
C ILE A 255 0.45 -6.02 4.01
N ASP A 256 -0.11 -6.44 5.15
CA ASP A 256 -0.70 -7.76 5.31
C ASP A 256 -1.99 -7.74 6.15
N HIS A 257 -3.00 -8.49 5.72
CA HIS A 257 -4.29 -8.62 6.42
C HIS A 257 -4.98 -7.28 6.75
N ASN A 258 -4.94 -6.29 5.87
CA ASN A 258 -5.69 -5.06 6.05
C ASN A 258 -6.95 -5.05 5.18
N SER A 259 -7.99 -4.41 5.63
CA SER A 259 -9.20 -4.13 4.86
C SER A 259 -9.17 -2.68 4.39
N LEU A 260 -9.18 -2.45 3.07
CA LEU A 260 -9.02 -1.12 2.49
C LEU A 260 -10.19 -0.81 1.54
N SER A 261 -10.74 0.41 1.63
CA SER A 261 -11.86 0.84 0.78
C SER A 261 -12.05 2.36 0.75
N ASN A 262 -12.71 2.84 -0.29
CA ASN A 262 -13.34 4.15 -0.35
C ASN A 262 -12.43 5.33 0.06
N CYS A 263 -11.22 5.40 -0.47
CA CYS A 263 -10.31 6.53 -0.29
C CYS A 263 -10.41 7.53 -1.45
N ALA A 264 -9.76 8.68 -1.34
CA ALA A 264 -9.88 9.73 -2.34
C ALA A 264 -9.05 9.45 -3.62
N ASP A 265 -7.86 8.83 -3.47
CA ASP A 265 -7.03 8.34 -4.58
C ASP A 265 -6.75 6.84 -4.35
N GLY A 266 -5.55 6.31 -4.45
CA GLY A 266 -5.24 4.89 -4.36
C GLY A 266 -5.51 4.23 -3.00
N LEU A 267 -5.58 2.90 -2.97
CA LEU A 267 -5.59 2.16 -1.70
C LEU A 267 -4.17 1.77 -1.28
N ILE A 268 -3.32 1.30 -2.22
CA ILE A 268 -1.89 1.10 -1.96
C ILE A 268 -1.12 1.55 -3.20
N ASP A 269 -0.42 2.66 -3.09
CA ASP A 269 0.39 3.19 -4.18
C ASP A 269 1.88 3.15 -3.81
N ALA A 270 2.72 2.64 -4.71
CA ALA A 270 4.17 2.62 -4.54
C ALA A 270 4.85 3.29 -5.73
N ILE A 271 5.70 4.26 -5.44
CA ILE A 271 6.40 5.07 -6.44
C ILE A 271 7.82 5.42 -5.99
N MET A 272 8.54 6.19 -6.79
CA MET A 272 9.87 6.74 -6.47
C MET A 272 10.96 5.68 -6.24
N GLY A 273 10.91 4.57 -6.98
CA GLY A 273 11.88 3.49 -6.86
C GLY A 273 11.71 2.66 -5.58
N SER A 274 10.54 2.69 -4.96
CA SER A 274 10.22 1.81 -3.83
C SER A 274 10.40 0.35 -4.22
N THR A 275 10.99 -0.47 -3.34
CA THR A 275 11.35 -1.86 -3.67
C THR A 275 11.32 -2.79 -2.46
N ALA A 276 11.51 -4.09 -2.67
CA ALA A 276 11.45 -5.10 -1.62
C ALA A 276 10.11 -5.07 -0.85
N ILE A 277 9.00 -5.09 -1.59
CA ILE A 277 7.65 -4.92 -1.06
C ILE A 277 6.87 -6.25 -1.16
N THR A 278 6.11 -6.59 -0.14
CA THR A 278 5.06 -7.63 -0.20
C THR A 278 3.72 -7.04 0.24
N ILE A 279 2.71 -7.25 -0.59
CA ILE A 279 1.31 -6.90 -0.33
C ILE A 279 0.54 -8.21 -0.33
N SER A 280 0.06 -8.66 0.85
CA SER A 280 -0.54 -9.98 0.98
C SER A 280 -1.75 -10.00 1.88
N ASN A 281 -2.69 -10.92 1.61
CA ASN A 281 -3.87 -11.17 2.45
C ASN A 281 -4.72 -9.92 2.73
N ASN A 282 -4.64 -8.86 1.92
CA ASN A 282 -5.49 -7.69 2.09
C ASN A 282 -6.83 -7.89 1.39
N PHE A 283 -7.85 -7.23 1.89
CA PHE A 283 -9.19 -7.19 1.31
C PHE A 283 -9.48 -5.79 0.80
N PHE A 284 -9.69 -5.68 -0.52
CA PHE A 284 -9.98 -4.42 -1.22
C PHE A 284 -11.41 -4.42 -1.70
N THR A 285 -12.18 -3.36 -1.43
CA THR A 285 -13.57 -3.23 -1.87
C THR A 285 -13.95 -1.78 -2.16
N HIS A 286 -15.02 -1.58 -2.94
CA HIS A 286 -15.70 -0.28 -3.11
C HIS A 286 -14.71 0.86 -3.39
N HIS A 287 -13.90 0.71 -4.44
CA HIS A 287 -12.90 1.71 -4.80
C HIS A 287 -12.62 1.72 -6.31
N ASN A 288 -12.30 2.91 -6.85
CA ASN A 288 -12.00 3.05 -8.27
C ASN A 288 -10.56 2.64 -8.58
N GLU A 289 -9.57 3.25 -7.98
CA GLU A 289 -8.15 3.17 -8.32
C GLU A 289 -7.36 2.41 -7.26
N VAL A 290 -7.37 1.07 -7.30
CA VAL A 290 -7.01 0.21 -6.16
C VAL A 290 -5.52 0.26 -5.83
N MET A 291 -4.63 0.07 -6.82
CA MET A 291 -3.20 -0.07 -6.55
C MET A 291 -2.36 0.41 -7.73
N LEU A 292 -1.46 1.37 -7.50
CA LEU A 292 -0.53 1.88 -8.47
C LEU A 292 0.91 1.54 -8.11
N LEU A 293 1.61 0.89 -9.03
CA LEU A 293 3.02 0.55 -8.89
C LEU A 293 3.81 1.25 -10.02
N GLY A 294 4.40 2.41 -9.66
CA GLY A 294 5.03 3.34 -10.59
C GLY A 294 4.06 4.40 -11.12
N HIS A 295 4.41 5.69 -10.93
CA HIS A 295 3.51 6.80 -11.27
C HIS A 295 3.61 7.29 -12.71
N SER A 296 4.76 7.10 -13.37
CA SER A 296 5.00 7.63 -14.72
C SER A 296 5.81 6.68 -15.58
N ASP A 297 5.44 6.58 -16.87
CA ASP A 297 6.18 5.77 -17.84
C ASP A 297 7.58 6.34 -18.15
N SER A 298 7.80 7.63 -17.87
CA SER A 298 9.11 8.29 -18.01
C SER A 298 9.99 8.19 -16.78
N TYR A 299 9.46 7.76 -15.62
CA TYR A 299 10.22 7.68 -14.37
C TYR A 299 10.97 6.33 -14.26
N THR A 300 12.17 6.29 -14.81
CA THR A 300 12.94 5.04 -14.99
C THR A 300 13.47 4.43 -13.69
N ARG A 301 13.54 5.18 -12.59
CA ARG A 301 13.93 4.62 -11.26
C ARG A 301 12.98 3.53 -10.78
N ASP A 302 11.72 3.56 -11.21
CA ASP A 302 10.75 2.50 -10.90
C ASP A 302 11.11 1.14 -11.54
N LYS A 303 12.11 1.07 -12.45
CA LYS A 303 12.65 -0.21 -12.96
C LYS A 303 13.25 -1.10 -11.87
N GLN A 304 13.66 -0.53 -10.75
CA GLN A 304 14.21 -1.26 -9.60
C GLN A 304 13.12 -1.77 -8.64
N MET A 305 11.86 -1.41 -8.89
CA MET A 305 10.74 -1.83 -8.07
C MET A 305 10.56 -3.35 -8.16
N GLN A 306 10.51 -4.00 -7.00
CA GLN A 306 10.26 -5.43 -6.85
C GLN A 306 9.16 -5.66 -5.84
N VAL A 307 8.02 -6.17 -6.30
CA VAL A 307 6.82 -6.31 -5.48
C VAL A 307 6.24 -7.72 -5.63
N THR A 308 5.93 -8.36 -4.50
CA THR A 308 5.11 -9.58 -4.46
C THR A 308 3.70 -9.22 -4.01
N ILE A 309 2.70 -9.65 -4.77
CA ILE A 309 1.27 -9.49 -4.47
C ILE A 309 0.67 -10.89 -4.40
N ALA A 310 0.26 -11.32 -3.20
CA ALA A 310 -0.18 -12.70 -2.99
C ALA A 310 -1.36 -12.79 -2.01
N TYR A 311 -2.31 -13.69 -2.28
CA TYR A 311 -3.46 -13.98 -1.39
C TYR A 311 -4.37 -12.78 -1.09
N ASN A 312 -4.30 -11.70 -1.87
CA ASN A 312 -5.22 -10.60 -1.69
C ASN A 312 -6.59 -10.93 -2.28
N HIS A 313 -7.62 -10.40 -1.66
CA HIS A 313 -8.98 -10.47 -2.16
C HIS A 313 -9.38 -9.12 -2.76
N PHE A 314 -9.49 -9.09 -4.09
CA PHE A 314 -10.08 -7.96 -4.81
C PHE A 314 -11.58 -8.21 -4.90
N GLY A 315 -12.34 -7.59 -3.99
CA GLY A 315 -13.75 -7.82 -3.77
C GLY A 315 -14.67 -6.96 -4.63
N GLU A 316 -15.87 -6.76 -4.18
CA GLU A 316 -16.91 -6.05 -4.91
C GLU A 316 -16.66 -4.54 -5.01
N GLY A 317 -17.21 -3.91 -6.04
CA GLY A 317 -17.18 -2.46 -6.22
C GLY A 317 -15.80 -1.91 -6.61
N LEU A 318 -14.87 -2.72 -7.11
CA LEU A 318 -13.59 -2.29 -7.65
C LEU A 318 -13.68 -2.04 -9.16
N ILE A 319 -12.99 -0.99 -9.66
CA ILE A 319 -13.11 -0.58 -11.06
C ILE A 319 -11.80 -0.80 -11.82
N GLN A 320 -10.65 -0.27 -11.34
CA GLN A 320 -9.38 -0.35 -12.07
C GLN A 320 -8.17 -0.43 -11.14
N ARG A 321 -6.97 -0.60 -11.72
CA ARG A 321 -5.68 -0.69 -11.01
C ARG A 321 -5.62 -1.86 -10.01
N MET A 322 -5.87 -3.08 -10.47
CA MET A 322 -5.85 -4.29 -9.64
C MET A 322 -4.71 -5.27 -10.00
N PRO A 323 -3.42 -4.89 -9.93
CA PRO A 323 -2.80 -3.57 -9.87
C PRO A 323 -2.56 -2.91 -11.24
N ARG A 324 -2.23 -1.62 -11.26
CA ARG A 324 -1.58 -0.97 -12.40
C ARG A 324 -0.07 -0.95 -12.17
N CYS A 325 0.68 -1.70 -12.97
CA CYS A 325 2.14 -1.76 -12.92
C CYS A 325 2.74 -1.05 -14.13
N ARG A 326 3.82 -0.27 -13.93
CA ARG A 326 4.54 0.39 -15.03
C ARG A 326 5.91 -0.20 -15.28
N HIS A 327 6.82 -0.01 -14.33
CA HIS A 327 8.20 -0.49 -14.41
C HIS A 327 8.48 -1.44 -13.25
N GLY A 328 9.51 -2.30 -13.39
CA GLY A 328 9.96 -3.17 -12.32
C GLY A 328 9.56 -4.63 -12.50
N TYR A 329 9.83 -5.42 -11.50
CA TYR A 329 9.51 -6.85 -11.45
C TYR A 329 8.36 -7.09 -10.47
N PHE A 330 7.25 -7.57 -11.00
CA PHE A 330 6.04 -7.83 -10.21
C PHE A 330 5.69 -9.31 -10.25
N HIS A 331 5.73 -9.94 -9.10
CA HIS A 331 5.21 -11.28 -8.89
C HIS A 331 3.77 -11.18 -8.37
N VAL A 332 2.81 -11.35 -9.26
CA VAL A 332 1.38 -11.12 -8.99
C VAL A 332 0.59 -12.35 -9.32
N ALA A 333 -0.24 -12.80 -8.38
CA ALA A 333 -1.16 -13.91 -8.61
C ALA A 333 -2.35 -13.52 -9.51
N THR A 334 -2.76 -12.23 -9.54
CA THR A 334 -3.90 -11.75 -10.34
C THR A 334 -3.61 -10.36 -10.93
N LYS A 335 -3.98 -10.11 -12.20
CA LYS A 335 -3.74 -8.81 -12.86
C LYS A 335 -4.77 -8.44 -13.92
N ARG A 336 -5.15 -7.15 -13.98
CA ARG A 336 -5.82 -6.50 -15.12
C ARG A 336 -4.90 -5.47 -15.77
N VAL A 337 -4.88 -5.39 -17.11
CA VAL A 337 -4.11 -4.38 -17.85
C VAL A 337 -5.04 -3.67 -18.83
N ASP A 338 -5.12 -2.34 -18.73
CA ASP A 338 -5.73 -1.45 -19.70
C ASP A 338 -4.62 -0.62 -20.37
N THR A 339 -4.13 -1.11 -21.50
CA THR A 339 -3.06 -0.46 -22.27
C THR A 339 -3.27 -0.77 -23.74
N ALA A 340 -2.79 0.11 -24.63
CA ALA A 340 -2.95 -0.09 -26.08
C ALA A 340 -2.33 -1.43 -26.51
N ASP A 341 -3.04 -2.14 -27.37
CA ASP A 341 -2.65 -3.45 -27.91
C ASP A 341 -1.21 -3.49 -28.45
N SER A 342 -0.78 -2.41 -29.12
CA SER A 342 0.57 -2.27 -29.64
C SER A 342 1.67 -2.30 -28.59
N VAL A 343 1.34 -2.00 -27.35
CA VAL A 343 2.28 -1.98 -26.21
C VAL A 343 2.28 -3.33 -25.50
N TRP A 344 1.11 -3.81 -25.03
CA TRP A 344 1.07 -4.98 -24.18
C TRP A 344 1.23 -6.32 -24.93
N LYS A 345 0.96 -6.39 -26.23
CA LYS A 345 1.15 -7.64 -27.01
C LYS A 345 2.59 -8.14 -27.03
N HIS A 346 3.56 -7.29 -26.76
CA HIS A 346 4.97 -7.66 -26.65
C HIS A 346 5.39 -8.10 -25.24
N TRP A 347 4.52 -7.95 -24.24
CA TRP A 347 4.78 -8.38 -22.88
C TRP A 347 4.44 -9.87 -22.73
N ASN A 348 5.16 -10.57 -21.88
CA ASN A 348 4.85 -11.97 -21.57
C ASN A 348 3.89 -12.04 -20.38
N TRP A 349 2.60 -12.05 -20.66
CA TRP A 349 1.56 -12.15 -19.65
C TRP A 349 0.95 -13.54 -19.59
N ARG A 350 0.80 -14.06 -18.36
CA ARG A 350 0.12 -15.32 -18.08
C ARG A 350 -0.76 -15.16 -16.85
N SER A 351 -1.85 -15.91 -16.83
CA SER A 351 -2.73 -16.08 -15.69
C SER A 351 -2.78 -17.56 -15.37
N GLU A 352 -2.42 -17.92 -14.17
CA GLU A 352 -2.44 -19.31 -13.71
C GLU A 352 -3.13 -19.38 -12.34
N GLY A 353 -4.18 -20.21 -12.23
CA GLY A 353 -4.92 -20.41 -10.99
C GLY A 353 -5.82 -19.26 -10.58
N ASP A 354 -6.02 -18.26 -11.43
CA ASP A 354 -6.92 -17.13 -11.15
C ASP A 354 -8.39 -17.53 -11.31
N LEU A 355 -9.24 -17.02 -10.45
CA LEU A 355 -10.70 -17.12 -10.56
C LEU A 355 -11.26 -15.82 -11.11
N MET A 356 -11.71 -15.86 -12.36
CA MET A 356 -12.33 -14.73 -13.03
C MET A 356 -13.84 -14.77 -12.85
N LEU A 357 -14.41 -13.77 -12.18
CA LEU A 357 -15.84 -13.66 -11.87
C LEU A 357 -16.43 -12.36 -12.44
N ASN A 358 -17.74 -12.33 -12.60
CA ASN A 358 -18.51 -11.13 -12.98
C ASN A 358 -17.99 -10.44 -14.26
N GLY A 359 -17.60 -11.23 -15.26
CA GLY A 359 -17.12 -10.70 -16.54
C GLY A 359 -15.64 -10.30 -16.55
N ALA A 360 -14.89 -10.52 -15.47
CA ALA A 360 -13.44 -10.37 -15.49
C ALA A 360 -12.81 -11.41 -16.44
N TYR A 361 -11.79 -11.02 -17.17
CA TYR A 361 -11.08 -11.89 -18.11
C TYR A 361 -9.60 -11.60 -18.13
N PHE A 362 -8.83 -12.56 -18.61
CA PHE A 362 -7.39 -12.42 -18.85
C PHE A 362 -7.08 -12.66 -20.33
N THR A 363 -6.24 -11.81 -20.90
CA THR A 363 -5.72 -11.97 -22.25
C THR A 363 -4.22 -12.21 -22.17
N SER A 364 -3.78 -13.42 -22.58
CA SER A 364 -2.36 -13.76 -22.64
C SER A 364 -1.65 -13.03 -23.79
N SER A 365 -0.37 -12.76 -23.65
CA SER A 365 0.44 -12.09 -24.67
C SER A 365 1.90 -12.55 -24.68
N GLY A 366 2.61 -12.24 -25.76
CA GLY A 366 4.03 -12.53 -25.93
C GLY A 366 4.34 -13.94 -26.48
N ALA A 367 5.62 -14.22 -26.71
CA ALA A 367 6.11 -15.44 -27.36
C ALA A 367 6.15 -16.67 -26.43
N GLY A 368 5.73 -16.53 -25.20
CA GLY A 368 5.83 -17.58 -24.20
C GLY A 368 6.95 -17.32 -23.18
N ALA A 369 6.94 -18.08 -22.10
CA ALA A 369 7.94 -17.96 -21.03
C ALA A 369 9.31 -18.47 -21.48
N ALA A 370 10.37 -17.79 -21.04
CA ALA A 370 11.71 -18.37 -21.07
C ALA A 370 11.73 -19.71 -20.28
N ALA A 371 12.68 -20.59 -20.58
CA ALA A 371 12.74 -21.92 -19.94
C ALA A 371 12.83 -21.89 -18.40
N SER A 372 13.38 -20.81 -17.82
CA SER A 372 13.41 -20.54 -16.38
C SER A 372 12.01 -20.24 -15.83
N TYR A 373 11.21 -19.49 -16.59
CA TYR A 373 9.84 -19.17 -16.23
C TYR A 373 8.90 -20.36 -16.41
N ALA A 374 9.11 -21.17 -17.46
CA ALA A 374 8.37 -22.41 -17.66
C ALA A 374 8.59 -23.41 -16.51
N ARG A 375 9.74 -23.38 -15.85
CA ARG A 375 10.01 -24.17 -14.64
C ARG A 375 9.28 -23.65 -13.41
N ALA A 376 9.18 -22.34 -13.24
CA ALA A 376 8.38 -21.72 -12.17
C ALA A 376 6.88 -21.97 -12.39
N SER A 377 6.38 -21.83 -13.62
CA SER A 377 4.98 -22.07 -13.96
C SER A 377 4.58 -23.56 -13.94
N SER A 378 5.53 -24.48 -14.12
CA SER A 378 5.27 -25.94 -14.03
C SER A 378 5.06 -26.41 -12.58
N LEU A 379 5.31 -25.57 -11.59
CA LEU A 379 5.03 -25.89 -10.18
C LEU A 379 3.52 -25.84 -9.83
N GLY A 380 2.66 -25.59 -10.81
CA GLY A 380 1.21 -25.76 -10.72
C GLY A 380 0.53 -24.70 -9.87
N ALA A 381 0.02 -23.67 -10.51
CA ALA A 381 -0.99 -22.83 -9.89
C ALA A 381 -2.12 -23.70 -9.33
N LYS A 382 -2.65 -23.33 -8.17
CA LYS A 382 -3.80 -24.03 -7.60
C LYS A 382 -5.01 -23.83 -8.50
N SER A 383 -5.89 -24.83 -8.53
CA SER A 383 -7.17 -24.71 -9.23
C SER A 383 -7.86 -23.42 -8.80
N SER A 384 -8.42 -22.68 -9.75
CA SER A 384 -9.22 -21.47 -9.49
C SER A 384 -10.36 -21.72 -8.50
N SER A 385 -10.87 -22.95 -8.38
CA SER A 385 -11.86 -23.33 -7.37
C SER A 385 -11.37 -23.14 -5.92
N MET A 386 -10.06 -23.06 -5.69
CA MET A 386 -9.48 -22.84 -4.35
C MET A 386 -9.35 -21.36 -3.97
N VAL A 387 -9.47 -20.44 -4.91
CA VAL A 387 -9.27 -19.00 -4.66
C VAL A 387 -10.16 -18.50 -3.52
N ALA A 388 -11.45 -18.81 -3.55
CA ALA A 388 -12.38 -18.43 -2.49
C ALA A 388 -11.93 -18.91 -1.10
N THR A 389 -11.41 -20.14 -1.01
CA THR A 389 -10.91 -20.71 0.26
C THR A 389 -9.61 -20.04 0.70
N LEU A 390 -8.68 -19.79 -0.22
CA LEU A 390 -7.36 -19.22 0.07
C LEU A 390 -7.42 -17.75 0.46
N THR A 391 -8.42 -17.01 -0.05
CA THR A 391 -8.63 -15.60 0.24
C THR A 391 -9.74 -15.34 1.26
N SER A 392 -10.36 -16.40 1.82
CA SER A 392 -11.44 -16.28 2.80
C SER A 392 -11.01 -15.58 4.10
N SER A 393 -9.72 -15.58 4.38
CA SER A 393 -9.11 -14.92 5.54
C SER A 393 -8.43 -13.60 5.18
N SER A 394 -8.59 -13.09 3.95
CA SER A 394 -8.02 -11.80 3.57
C SER A 394 -8.73 -10.66 4.30
N GLY A 395 -7.99 -9.61 4.62
CA GLY A 395 -8.49 -8.48 5.39
C GLY A 395 -8.15 -8.55 6.88
N ALA A 396 -8.61 -7.56 7.61
CA ALA A 396 -8.44 -7.48 9.05
C ALA A 396 -9.19 -8.61 9.77
N LEU A 397 -8.47 -9.37 10.59
CA LEU A 397 -9.00 -10.56 11.25
C LEU A 397 -9.44 -10.28 12.69
N SER A 398 -10.60 -10.83 13.07
CA SER A 398 -11.10 -10.80 14.44
C SER A 398 -10.39 -11.86 15.31
N CYS A 399 -9.11 -11.63 15.61
CA CYS A 399 -8.32 -12.56 16.41
C CYS A 399 -8.70 -12.53 17.89
N LEU A 400 -9.03 -13.68 18.48
CA LEU A 400 -9.35 -13.81 19.90
C LEU A 400 -8.19 -14.44 20.66
N ARG A 401 -7.82 -13.87 21.83
CA ARG A 401 -6.78 -14.43 22.70
C ARG A 401 -7.14 -15.84 23.14
N GLY A 402 -6.16 -16.73 23.14
CA GLY A 402 -6.33 -18.13 23.52
C GLY A 402 -6.96 -19.03 22.45
N ARG A 403 -7.22 -18.49 21.26
CA ARG A 403 -7.69 -19.23 20.08
C ARG A 403 -6.74 -18.99 18.92
N GLN A 404 -6.77 -19.90 17.96
CA GLN A 404 -6.15 -19.65 16.66
C GLN A 404 -6.82 -18.41 16.03
N CYS A 405 -6.05 -17.59 15.41
CA CYS A 405 -6.58 -16.46 14.66
C CYS A 405 -6.90 -16.91 13.23
#